data_707f9946480486ea4ddf4edc62647d7b
#
_entry.id   707f9946480486ea4ddf4edc62647d7b
#
_cell.length_a   1.000
_cell.length_b   1.000
_cell.length_c   1.000
_cell.angle_alpha   90.00
_cell.angle_beta   90.00
_cell.angle_gamma   90.00
#
_symmetry.space_group_name_H-M   'P 1'
#
loop_
_entity.id
_entity.type
_entity.pdbx_description
1 polymer ?
#
loop_
_entity_poly.entity_id
_entity_poly.type
_entity_poly.pdbx_seq_one_letter_code
_entity_poly.pdbx_strand_id
1 'polypeptide(L)'
;MNTVHKAGLAVTFGKWGWNPAGMPAIKLYTTGRKSGAERESMLTCPVVDGDTFVIVASRGGDDFHPAWFLNLRDNPTVWVEAQGQPKHQRRARIGTAEERAALWPQITAKYKGYAGYQQRTDREIPIVFLEKILH
;
A
#
# COMPACT_ATOMS: atom_id res chain seq x y z
N MET A 1 -14.73 -12.75 2.58
CA MET A 1 -14.90 -13.00 2.65
C MET A 1 -15.14 -13.13 2.50
N ASN A 2 -14.87 -12.65 2.56
CA ASN A 2 -15.03 -12.78 2.50
C ASN A 2 -15.19 -12.95 2.79
N THR A 3 -14.80 -12.71 3.06
CA THR A 3 -14.85 -12.88 3.16
C THR A 3 -14.96 -13.08 3.29
N VAL A 4 -14.62 -13.09 3.43
CA VAL A 4 -14.61 -13.35 3.42
C VAL A 4 -14.65 -13.49 3.39
N HIS A 5 -14.36 -13.40 3.54
CA HIS A 5 -14.44 -13.67 3.28
C HIS A 5 -14.65 -13.93 3.51
N LYS A 6 -14.21 -13.89 3.82
CA LYS A 6 -14.35 -14.08 3.81
C LYS A 6 -14.39 -14.40 4.24
N ALA A 7 -14.26 -14.37 4.51
CA ALA A 7 -14.14 -14.56 4.81
C ALA A 7 -13.99 -14.71 4.76
N GLY A 8 -13.62 -14.98 4.77
CA GLY A 8 -13.33 -15.12 4.65
C GLY A 8 -12.90 -15.04 4.66
N LEU A 9 -12.61 -15.24 4.72
CA LEU A 9 -12.19 -15.09 4.73
C LEU A 9 -12.05 -15.19 5.34
N ALA A 10 -12.11 -15.33 5.89
CA ALA A 10 -11.85 -15.14 6.36
C ALA A 10 -11.52 -15.55 6.91
N VAL A 11 -11.69 -15.92 7.24
CA VAL A 11 -11.00 -16.41 7.71
C VAL A 11 -10.00 -17.09 7.30
N THR A 12 -9.95 -17.85 6.94
CA THR A 12 -8.96 -18.17 6.27
C THR A 12 -8.41 -17.21 5.58
N PHE A 13 -9.08 -16.32 5.51
CA PHE A 13 -8.65 -15.23 4.98
C PHE A 13 -7.43 -14.68 5.52
N GLY A 14 -7.11 -14.81 6.66
CA GLY A 14 -5.85 -14.41 7.18
C GLY A 14 -4.68 -15.18 6.61
N LYS A 15 -4.92 -16.20 5.82
CA LYS A 15 -3.85 -17.02 5.29
C LYS A 15 -3.57 -16.80 3.83
N TRP A 16 -4.43 -16.12 3.13
CA TRP A 16 -4.27 -15.99 1.71
C TRP A 16 -3.44 -14.80 1.31
N GLY A 17 -2.15 -14.85 1.57
CA GLY A 17 -1.26 -13.83 1.09
C GLY A 17 -1.16 -12.58 1.93
N TRP A 18 -1.72 -12.58 3.14
CA TRP A 18 -1.57 -11.41 4.00
C TRP A 18 -0.13 -11.13 4.40
N ASN A 19 0.74 -12.12 4.30
CA ASN A 19 2.12 -11.98 4.74
C ASN A 19 3.08 -12.66 3.77
N PRO A 20 3.00 -12.34 2.45
CA PRO A 20 3.87 -12.96 1.48
C PRO A 20 5.32 -12.61 1.73
N ALA A 21 6.20 -13.59 1.63
CA ALA A 21 7.64 -13.39 1.83
C ALA A 21 7.97 -12.74 3.18
N GLY A 22 7.12 -12.97 4.19
CA GLY A 22 7.35 -12.40 5.51
C GLY A 22 6.98 -10.93 5.65
N MET A 23 6.38 -10.34 4.63
CA MET A 23 5.99 -8.94 4.63
C MET A 23 4.48 -8.82 4.68
N PRO A 24 3.92 -8.02 5.60
CA PRO A 24 2.47 -7.84 5.65
C PRO A 24 1.91 -7.35 4.32
N ALA A 25 0.70 -7.76 4.02
CA ALA A 25 0.00 -7.31 2.81
C ALA A 25 -1.34 -6.71 3.18
N ILE A 26 -1.80 -5.80 2.34
CA ILE A 26 -3.10 -5.16 2.50
C ILE A 26 -3.83 -5.15 1.17
N LYS A 27 -5.15 -5.04 1.22
CA LYS A 27 -5.93 -4.68 0.05
C LYS A 27 -6.19 -3.19 0.10
N LEU A 28 -5.85 -2.51 -0.96
CA LEU A 28 -6.07 -1.07 -1.09
C LEU A 28 -7.17 -0.85 -2.11
N TYR A 29 -8.15 -0.04 -1.73
CA TYR A 29 -9.25 0.34 -2.62
C TYR A 29 -9.16 1.83 -2.89
N THR A 30 -9.01 2.18 -4.16
CA THR A 30 -8.93 3.57 -4.59
C THR A 30 -10.09 3.89 -5.53
N THR A 31 -10.36 5.18 -5.71
CA THR A 31 -11.36 5.63 -6.69
C THR A 31 -10.65 5.88 -8.01
N GLY A 32 -11.09 5.21 -9.07
CA GLY A 32 -10.50 5.38 -10.39
C GLY A 32 -10.60 6.83 -10.84
N ARG A 33 -9.45 7.43 -11.18
CA ARG A 33 -9.39 8.86 -11.50
C ARG A 33 -10.14 9.26 -12.76
N LYS A 34 -10.41 8.28 -13.62
CA LYS A 34 -11.14 8.54 -14.87
C LYS A 34 -12.59 8.07 -14.79
N SER A 35 -12.84 6.92 -14.19
CA SER A 35 -14.16 6.30 -14.18
C SER A 35 -14.96 6.57 -12.93
N GLY A 36 -14.29 6.92 -11.82
CA GLY A 36 -14.93 7.01 -10.51
C GLY A 36 -15.23 5.67 -9.88
N ALA A 37 -14.91 4.57 -10.56
CA ALA A 37 -15.17 3.23 -10.05
C ALA A 37 -14.15 2.82 -9.00
N GLU A 38 -14.56 1.98 -8.06
CA GLU A 38 -13.64 1.43 -7.07
C GLU A 38 -12.65 0.48 -7.75
N ARG A 39 -11.37 0.65 -7.42
CA ARG A 39 -10.28 -0.19 -7.92
C ARG A 39 -9.59 -0.85 -6.74
N GLU A 40 -9.38 -2.14 -6.83
CA GLU A 40 -8.75 -2.93 -5.78
C GLU A 40 -7.34 -3.32 -6.17
N SER A 41 -6.40 -3.24 -5.22
CA SER A 41 -5.02 -3.69 -5.42
C SER A 41 -4.54 -4.41 -4.17
N MET A 42 -3.86 -5.53 -4.35
CA MET A 42 -3.20 -6.24 -3.25
C MET A 42 -1.76 -5.75 -3.20
N LEU A 43 -1.34 -5.21 -2.08
CA LEU A 43 -0.02 -4.60 -1.93
C LEU A 43 0.69 -5.14 -0.70
N THR A 44 2.03 -5.20 -0.77
CA THR A 44 2.83 -5.46 0.42
C THR A 44 3.03 -4.16 1.18
N CYS A 45 3.15 -4.27 2.51
CA CYS A 45 3.28 -3.12 3.39
C CYS A 45 4.56 -3.28 4.21
N PRO A 46 5.68 -2.69 3.74
CA PRO A 46 6.98 -2.90 4.40
C PRO A 46 7.11 -2.26 5.78
N VAL A 47 6.29 -1.27 6.09
CA VAL A 47 6.33 -0.62 7.39
C VAL A 47 4.91 -0.43 7.91
N VAL A 48 4.71 -0.81 9.18
CA VAL A 48 3.49 -0.47 9.91
C VAL A 48 3.95 0.29 11.14
N ASP A 49 3.58 1.58 11.20
CA ASP A 49 4.00 2.45 12.29
C ASP A 49 2.76 2.81 13.10
N GLY A 50 2.55 2.10 14.20
CA GLY A 50 1.33 2.24 14.98
C GLY A 50 0.13 1.84 14.13
N ASP A 51 -0.77 2.79 13.91
CA ASP A 51 -1.96 2.59 13.09
C ASP A 51 -1.76 2.98 11.63
N THR A 52 -0.56 3.43 11.26
CA THR A 52 -0.29 3.91 9.91
C THR A 52 0.36 2.82 9.06
N PHE A 53 -0.18 2.55 7.89
CA PHE A 53 0.44 1.65 6.92
C PHE A 53 1.29 2.47 5.96
N VAL A 54 2.51 2.00 5.69
CA VAL A 54 3.41 2.63 4.72
C VAL A 54 3.59 1.68 3.55
N ILE A 55 3.24 2.14 2.37
CA ILE A 55 3.35 1.35 1.14
C ILE A 55 4.27 2.05 0.14
N VAL A 56 4.79 1.29 -0.81
CA VAL A 56 5.78 1.77 -1.77
C VAL A 56 5.21 1.66 -3.17
N ALA A 57 5.19 2.76 -3.90
CA ALA A 57 4.62 2.81 -5.26
C ALA A 57 5.68 2.41 -6.29
N SER A 58 6.23 1.19 -6.14
CA SER A 58 7.36 0.73 -6.93
C SER A 58 7.00 0.28 -8.34
N ARG A 59 5.86 -0.39 -8.50
CA ARG A 59 5.48 -1.01 -9.77
C ARG A 59 6.64 -1.85 -10.36
N GLY A 60 7.37 -2.57 -9.48
CA GLY A 60 8.49 -3.41 -9.90
C GLY A 60 9.68 -2.66 -10.49
N GLY A 61 9.78 -1.36 -10.24
CA GLY A 61 10.85 -0.52 -10.81
C GLY A 61 10.54 0.01 -12.20
N ASP A 62 9.26 -0.02 -12.60
CA ASP A 62 8.85 0.53 -13.89
C ASP A 62 9.00 2.05 -13.87
N ASP A 63 9.13 2.65 -15.06
CA ASP A 63 9.25 4.11 -15.20
C ASP A 63 7.95 4.84 -14.94
N PHE A 64 6.85 4.15 -14.86
CA PHE A 64 5.54 4.75 -14.61
C PHE A 64 5.04 4.42 -13.22
N HIS A 65 4.32 5.37 -12.63
CA HIS A 65 3.66 5.12 -11.35
C HIS A 65 2.55 4.09 -11.52
N PRO A 66 2.28 3.26 -10.50
CA PRO A 66 1.12 2.36 -10.56
C PRO A 66 -0.19 3.16 -10.59
N ALA A 67 -1.20 2.57 -11.21
CA ALA A 67 -2.51 3.23 -11.33
C ALA A 67 -3.09 3.62 -9.98
N TRP A 68 -2.94 2.76 -8.95
CA TRP A 68 -3.47 3.06 -7.62
C TRP A 68 -2.82 4.32 -7.02
N PHE A 69 -1.55 4.56 -7.32
CA PHE A 69 -0.86 5.77 -6.84
C PHE A 69 -1.48 7.01 -7.48
N LEU A 70 -1.69 6.97 -8.78
CA LEU A 70 -2.29 8.09 -9.50
C LEU A 70 -3.72 8.35 -9.01
N ASN A 71 -4.46 7.28 -8.72
CA ASN A 71 -5.82 7.39 -8.20
C ASN A 71 -5.85 8.08 -6.83
N LEU A 72 -4.98 7.65 -5.90
CA LEU A 72 -4.98 8.24 -4.57
C LEU A 72 -4.39 9.65 -4.55
N ARG A 73 -3.53 9.95 -5.51
CA ARG A 73 -3.02 11.31 -5.65
C ARG A 73 -4.15 12.28 -6.00
N ASP A 74 -5.05 11.84 -6.89
CA ASP A 74 -6.18 12.66 -7.30
C ASP A 74 -7.32 12.64 -6.27
N ASN A 75 -7.49 11.51 -5.58
CA ASN A 75 -8.52 11.38 -4.53
C ASN A 75 -7.90 10.63 -3.34
N PRO A 76 -7.46 11.35 -2.31
CA PRO A 76 -6.74 10.73 -1.20
C PRO A 76 -7.59 9.92 -0.22
N THR A 77 -8.91 9.94 -0.37
CA THR A 77 -9.76 9.08 0.43
C THR A 77 -9.72 7.67 -0.16
N VAL A 78 -9.26 6.71 0.64
CA VAL A 78 -9.12 5.32 0.21
C VAL A 78 -9.71 4.40 1.26
N TRP A 79 -9.81 3.11 0.95
CA TRP A 79 -10.24 2.10 1.91
C TRP A 79 -9.17 1.02 1.94
N VAL A 80 -9.00 0.40 3.10
CA VAL A 80 -7.97 -0.60 3.33
C VAL A 80 -8.60 -1.79 4.05
N GLU A 81 -8.19 -2.97 3.64
CA GLU A 81 -8.52 -4.19 4.33
C GLU A 81 -7.21 -4.90 4.66
N ALA A 82 -7.00 -5.24 5.92
CA ALA A 82 -5.78 -5.87 6.38
C ALA A 82 -6.13 -7.07 7.26
N GLN A 83 -5.15 -7.92 7.52
CA GLN A 83 -5.36 -9.08 8.38
C GLN A 83 -5.85 -8.64 9.76
N GLY A 84 -7.00 -9.16 10.16
CA GLY A 84 -7.60 -8.80 11.44
C GLY A 84 -8.33 -7.46 11.44
N GLN A 85 -8.39 -6.78 10.29
CA GLN A 85 -9.06 -5.50 10.19
C GLN A 85 -9.98 -5.50 8.98
N PRO A 86 -11.30 -5.34 9.18
CA PRO A 86 -12.23 -5.26 8.05
C PRO A 86 -12.00 -3.99 7.25
N LYS A 87 -12.55 -3.97 6.05
CA LYS A 87 -12.44 -2.81 5.15
C LYS A 87 -12.87 -1.54 5.87
N HIS A 88 -11.99 -0.55 5.87
CA HIS A 88 -12.23 0.73 6.54
C HIS A 88 -11.57 1.86 5.79
N GLN A 89 -12.04 3.07 6.05
CA GLN A 89 -11.57 4.26 5.35
C GLN A 89 -10.25 4.78 5.91
N ARG A 90 -9.37 5.19 5.03
CA ARG A 90 -8.09 5.79 5.35
C ARG A 90 -7.85 7.02 4.48
N ARG A 91 -6.95 7.88 4.92
CA ARG A 91 -6.50 9.01 4.12
C ARG A 91 -5.09 8.74 3.64
N ALA A 92 -4.90 8.76 2.32
CA ALA A 92 -3.59 8.55 1.73
C ALA A 92 -2.83 9.88 1.71
N ARG A 93 -1.54 9.81 2.05
CA ARG A 93 -0.65 10.97 2.02
C ARG A 93 0.68 10.55 1.43
N ILE A 94 1.10 11.25 0.39
CA ILE A 94 2.40 10.96 -0.24
C ILE A 94 3.50 11.46 0.70
N GLY A 95 4.48 10.62 0.97
CA GLY A 95 5.59 10.98 1.86
C GLY A 95 6.38 12.16 1.31
N THR A 96 6.82 13.04 2.20
CA THR A 96 7.70 14.14 1.84
C THR A 96 9.10 13.59 1.52
N ALA A 97 9.94 14.40 0.90
CA ALA A 97 11.33 14.03 0.61
C ALA A 97 12.07 13.66 1.90
N GLU A 98 11.81 14.37 2.99
CA GLU A 98 12.44 14.09 4.28
C GLU A 98 11.97 12.78 4.87
N GLU A 99 10.67 12.51 4.79
CA GLU A 99 10.11 11.26 5.27
C GLU A 99 10.65 10.08 4.47
N ARG A 100 10.74 10.23 3.17
CA ARG A 100 11.29 9.20 2.29
C ARG A 100 12.76 8.94 2.63
N ALA A 101 13.54 9.99 2.80
CA ALA A 101 14.96 9.88 3.12
C ALA A 101 15.17 9.14 4.45
N ALA A 102 14.29 9.35 5.42
CA ALA A 102 14.37 8.68 6.71
C ALA A 102 13.96 7.19 6.63
N LEU A 103 12.92 6.87 5.83
CA LEU A 103 12.37 5.52 5.78
C LEU A 103 13.01 4.62 4.73
N TRP A 104 13.45 5.19 3.61
CA TRP A 104 13.97 4.40 2.49
C TRP A 104 15.12 3.46 2.89
N PRO A 105 16.13 3.92 3.65
CA PRO A 105 17.20 3.01 4.07
C PRO A 105 16.70 1.85 4.94
N GLN A 106 15.71 2.09 5.79
CA GLN A 106 15.12 1.05 6.63
C GLN A 106 14.35 0.03 5.80
N ILE A 107 13.59 0.50 4.81
CA ILE A 107 12.81 -0.35 3.92
C ILE A 107 13.74 -1.23 3.10
N THR A 108 14.77 -0.64 2.48
CA THR A 108 15.67 -1.37 1.59
C THR A 108 16.60 -2.31 2.34
N ALA A 109 16.94 -1.99 3.58
CA ALA A 109 17.74 -2.89 4.41
C ALA A 109 16.94 -4.14 4.76
N LYS A 110 15.65 -4.00 5.02
CA LYS A 110 14.80 -5.13 5.38
C LYS A 110 14.30 -5.89 4.16
N TYR A 111 13.97 -5.17 3.08
CA TYR A 111 13.43 -5.75 1.85
C TYR A 111 14.24 -5.24 0.66
N LYS A 112 15.30 -5.96 0.34
CA LYS A 112 16.29 -5.51 -0.66
C LYS A 112 15.74 -5.33 -2.07
N GLY A 113 14.64 -5.99 -2.38
CA GLY A 113 14.02 -5.86 -3.70
C GLY A 113 13.65 -4.42 -4.05
N TYR A 114 13.28 -3.61 -3.07
CA TYR A 114 12.92 -2.21 -3.33
C TYR A 114 14.11 -1.39 -3.82
N ALA A 115 15.31 -1.66 -3.32
CA ALA A 115 16.52 -0.99 -3.82
C ALA A 115 16.73 -1.35 -5.28
N GLY A 116 16.54 -2.62 -5.64
CA GLY A 116 16.65 -3.08 -7.03
C GLY A 116 15.63 -2.40 -7.92
N TYR A 117 14.40 -2.20 -7.44
CA TYR A 117 13.36 -1.50 -8.21
C TYR A 117 13.77 -0.06 -8.46
N GLN A 118 14.33 0.64 -7.47
CA GLN A 118 14.77 2.02 -7.66
C GLN A 118 15.91 2.12 -8.67
N GLN A 119 16.77 1.12 -8.75
CA GLN A 119 17.87 1.10 -9.71
C GLN A 119 17.40 0.95 -11.15
N ARG A 120 16.18 0.46 -11.37
CA ARG A 120 15.65 0.23 -12.71
C ARG A 120 15.02 1.48 -13.34
N THR A 121 14.80 2.53 -12.56
CA THR A 121 14.11 3.72 -13.05
C THR A 121 14.75 4.98 -12.51
N ASP A 122 14.68 6.06 -13.30
CA ASP A 122 15.14 7.37 -12.87
C ASP A 122 14.10 8.11 -12.04
N ARG A 123 12.84 7.67 -12.07
CA ARG A 123 11.84 8.31 -11.22
C ARG A 123 12.09 7.94 -9.77
N GLU A 124 11.89 8.89 -8.88
CA GLU A 124 11.96 8.59 -7.46
C GLU A 124 10.70 7.82 -7.06
N ILE A 125 10.87 6.60 -6.57
CA ILE A 125 9.75 5.77 -6.19
C ILE A 125 9.12 6.34 -4.91
N PRO A 126 7.85 6.75 -4.95
CA PRO A 126 7.22 7.37 -3.78
C PRO A 126 6.90 6.36 -2.68
N ILE A 127 6.88 6.85 -1.45
CA ILE A 127 6.26 6.12 -0.35
C ILE A 127 4.95 6.83 -0.02
N VAL A 128 3.99 6.07 0.45
CA VAL A 128 2.65 6.58 0.76
C VAL A 128 2.26 6.12 2.15
N PHE A 129 1.74 7.07 2.94
CA PHE A 129 1.22 6.80 4.27
C PHE A 129 -0.30 6.69 4.17
N LEU A 130 -0.84 5.59 4.71
CA LEU A 130 -2.28 5.38 4.79
C LEU A 130 -2.67 5.63 6.23
N GLU A 131 -3.12 6.83 6.50
CA GLU A 131 -3.35 7.30 7.85
C GLU A 131 -4.78 7.09 8.30
N LYS A 132 -4.95 6.82 9.58
CA LYS A 132 -6.26 6.67 10.17
C LYS A 132 -6.99 8.01 10.13
N ILE A 133 -8.26 7.98 9.76
CA ILE A 133 -9.07 9.18 9.77
C ILE A 133 -9.57 9.43 11.19
N LEU A 134 -9.30 10.64 11.69
CA LEU A 134 -9.77 11.05 13.00
C LEU A 134 -11.08 11.80 12.85
N HIS A 135 -12.04 11.45 13.67
CA HIS A 135 -13.36 12.08 13.65
C HIS A 135 -13.60 12.91 14.89
#